data_c0e21761cc835fd16ef12eb75bb85be0
#
_entry.id   c0e21761cc835fd16ef12eb75bb85be0
#
_cell.length_a   1.000
_cell.length_b   1.000
_cell.length_c   1.000
_cell.angle_alpha   90.00
_cell.angle_beta   90.00
_cell.angle_gamma   90.00
#
_symmetry.space_group_name_H-M   'P 1'
#
loop_
_entity.id
_entity.type
_entity.pdbx_description
1 polymer ?
#
loop_
_entity_poly.entity_id
_entity_poly.type
_entity_poly.pdbx_seq_one_letter_code
_entity_poly.pdbx_strand_id
1 'polypeptide(L)'
;NDLTNYNVQNSVINYTEQTKSIANSFADFENRYEETQRSYESSTKIINELEKYMEVRTKLVKTNEEFINALEDVSRISGKITEIETFTSENALNKDTELTRYQDQLKDVEKRIALLTDKINSYKESKEGVAIDGLVQEWLSQTLIQVKSKADLEILNKRKHDFEEQYKNYSPIGTKINQQEREINVTEQSYLQVLHALNMAKMKQVKLQLTSSNLTTISEAAYPLFSDKGKRMFLVIAAFIGSLIFIIALNLVIELLDRTLRDAERTKRLTGMNILGAFNGRNSQLKYRGFVKTCNRI
;
A
#
# COMPACT_ATOMS: atom_id res chain seq x y z
N ASN A 1 19.75 7.85 -28.71
CA ASN A 1 19.45 9.23 -29.11
C ASN A 1 17.97 9.51 -29.38
N ASP A 2 17.18 8.52 -29.89
CA ASP A 2 15.76 8.76 -30.20
C ASP A 2 14.92 8.93 -28.94
N LEU A 3 15.14 8.13 -27.89
CA LEU A 3 14.48 8.27 -26.60
C LEU A 3 14.80 9.62 -25.95
N THR A 4 16.04 10.05 -25.99
CA THR A 4 16.46 11.35 -25.45
C THR A 4 15.79 12.50 -26.19
N ASN A 5 15.74 12.45 -27.52
CA ASN A 5 15.09 13.46 -28.33
C ASN A 5 13.55 13.48 -28.05
N TYR A 6 12.95 12.31 -27.93
CA TYR A 6 11.54 12.19 -27.61
C TYR A 6 11.20 12.77 -26.22
N ASN A 7 12.04 12.49 -25.22
CA ASN A 7 11.89 13.03 -23.86
C ASN A 7 12.03 14.56 -23.87
N VAL A 8 13.01 15.11 -24.58
CA VAL A 8 13.19 16.57 -24.70
C VAL A 8 12.00 17.22 -25.39
N GLN A 9 11.51 16.66 -26.50
CA GLN A 9 10.34 17.19 -27.23
C GLN A 9 9.08 17.19 -26.39
N ASN A 10 8.92 16.24 -25.47
CA ASN A 10 7.74 16.12 -24.61
C ASN A 10 7.97 16.66 -23.19
N SER A 11 9.11 17.34 -22.95
CA SER A 11 9.48 17.90 -21.63
C SER A 11 9.51 16.86 -20.51
N VAL A 12 9.87 15.62 -20.84
CA VAL A 12 9.97 14.51 -19.89
C VAL A 12 11.43 14.37 -19.46
N ILE A 13 11.71 14.56 -18.17
CA ILE A 13 13.04 14.32 -17.59
C ILE A 13 13.12 12.88 -17.05
N ASN A 14 12.13 12.51 -16.25
CA ASN A 14 11.99 11.18 -15.70
C ASN A 14 10.49 10.82 -15.69
N TYR A 15 10.06 10.01 -16.64
CA TYR A 15 8.66 9.67 -16.80
C TYR A 15 8.07 9.00 -15.54
N THR A 16 8.80 8.05 -14.95
CA THR A 16 8.33 7.31 -13.78
C THR A 16 8.10 8.20 -12.57
N GLU A 17 9.07 9.09 -12.27
CA GLU A 17 8.95 10.02 -11.15
C GLU A 17 7.89 11.10 -11.40
N GLN A 18 7.83 11.63 -12.63
CA GLN A 18 6.81 12.61 -12.99
C GLN A 18 5.40 12.02 -12.92
N THR A 19 5.21 10.79 -13.42
CA THR A 19 3.91 10.11 -13.36
C THR A 19 3.50 9.79 -11.93
N LYS A 20 4.45 9.36 -11.09
CA LYS A 20 4.21 9.13 -9.66
C LYS A 20 3.82 10.42 -8.93
N SER A 21 4.53 11.52 -9.22
CA SER A 21 4.18 12.84 -8.66
C SER A 21 2.79 13.30 -9.09
N ILE A 22 2.45 13.16 -10.37
CA ILE A 22 1.11 13.48 -10.89
C ILE A 22 0.04 12.60 -10.23
N ALA A 23 0.29 11.29 -10.08
CA ALA A 23 -0.64 10.37 -9.45
C ALA A 23 -0.88 10.71 -7.96
N ASN A 24 0.17 11.06 -7.22
CA ASN A 24 0.04 11.48 -5.83
C ASN A 24 -0.75 12.79 -5.72
N SER A 25 -0.39 13.79 -6.54
CA SER A 25 -1.11 15.07 -6.57
C SER A 25 -2.58 14.91 -6.97
N PHE A 26 -2.88 13.96 -7.84
CA PHE A 26 -4.25 13.64 -8.22
C PHE A 26 -5.01 12.97 -7.07
N ALA A 27 -4.38 12.05 -6.35
CA ALA A 27 -5.00 11.39 -5.19
C ALA A 27 -5.32 12.39 -4.07
N ASP A 28 -4.39 13.30 -3.77
CA ASP A 28 -4.60 14.38 -2.79
C ASP A 28 -5.72 15.33 -3.24
N PHE A 29 -5.74 15.66 -4.52
CA PHE A 29 -6.82 16.45 -5.11
C PHE A 29 -8.17 15.73 -5.01
N GLU A 30 -8.24 14.45 -5.33
CA GLU A 30 -9.47 13.65 -5.30
C GLU A 30 -10.05 13.58 -3.88
N ASN A 31 -9.20 13.35 -2.89
CA ASN A 31 -9.59 13.37 -1.48
C ASN A 31 -10.19 14.73 -1.09
N ARG A 32 -9.53 15.82 -1.45
CA ARG A 32 -10.01 17.18 -1.17
C ARG A 32 -11.34 17.46 -1.90
N TYR A 33 -11.46 17.04 -3.14
CA TYR A 33 -12.69 17.19 -3.92
C TYR A 33 -13.87 16.46 -3.26
N GLU A 34 -13.67 15.19 -2.88
CA GLU A 34 -14.70 14.40 -2.21
C GLU A 34 -15.08 14.99 -0.84
N GLU A 35 -14.12 15.45 -0.05
CA GLU A 35 -14.37 16.08 1.23
C GLU A 35 -15.19 17.36 1.07
N THR A 36 -14.83 18.20 0.10
CA THR A 36 -15.55 19.43 -0.22
C THR A 36 -16.96 19.13 -0.71
N GLN A 37 -17.13 18.11 -1.55
CA GLN A 37 -18.43 17.66 -2.01
C GLN A 37 -19.31 17.16 -0.85
N ARG A 38 -18.77 16.35 0.02
CA ARG A 38 -19.49 15.87 1.23
C ARG A 38 -19.90 17.04 2.13
N SER A 39 -19.01 18.01 2.33
CA SER A 39 -19.31 19.22 3.10
C SER A 39 -20.45 20.02 2.48
N TYR A 40 -20.45 20.21 1.17
CA TYR A 40 -21.52 20.89 0.45
C TYR A 40 -22.86 20.16 0.56
N GLU A 41 -22.87 18.84 0.33
CA GLU A 41 -24.08 18.03 0.42
C GLU A 41 -24.65 17.97 1.84
N SER A 42 -23.77 17.80 2.84
CA SER A 42 -24.14 17.75 4.26
C SER A 42 -24.72 19.08 4.72
N SER A 43 -24.03 20.19 4.46
CA SER A 43 -24.51 21.52 4.81
C SER A 43 -25.84 21.84 4.13
N THR A 44 -25.99 21.47 2.87
CA THR A 44 -27.26 21.66 2.14
C THR A 44 -28.42 20.90 2.78
N LYS A 45 -28.20 19.65 3.20
CA LYS A 45 -29.23 18.87 3.89
C LYS A 45 -29.61 19.49 5.25
N ILE A 46 -28.60 19.88 6.03
CA ILE A 46 -28.81 20.51 7.35
C ILE A 46 -29.56 21.84 7.19
N ILE A 47 -29.17 22.68 6.23
CA ILE A 47 -29.86 23.96 5.93
C ILE A 47 -31.33 23.69 5.61
N ASN A 48 -31.61 22.73 4.73
CA ASN A 48 -32.97 22.39 4.34
C ASN A 48 -33.84 21.92 5.52
N GLU A 49 -33.25 21.17 6.46
CA GLU A 49 -33.96 20.77 7.68
C GLU A 49 -34.18 21.94 8.62
N LEU A 50 -33.16 22.77 8.86
CA LEU A 50 -33.28 23.95 9.72
C LEU A 50 -34.29 24.98 9.15
N GLU A 51 -34.33 25.16 7.84
CA GLU A 51 -35.28 26.07 7.18
C GLU A 51 -36.74 25.65 7.34
N LYS A 52 -37.04 24.37 7.48
CA LYS A 52 -38.41 23.90 7.82
C LYS A 52 -38.89 24.40 9.16
N TYR A 53 -37.98 24.51 10.14
CA TYR A 53 -38.29 24.99 11.49
C TYR A 53 -38.25 26.53 11.63
N MET A 54 -37.57 27.22 10.69
CA MET A 54 -37.29 28.65 10.76
C MET A 54 -37.86 29.47 9.59
N GLU A 55 -38.85 28.96 8.87
CA GLU A 55 -39.30 29.41 7.56
C GLU A 55 -39.43 30.93 7.40
N VAL A 56 -40.00 31.63 8.37
CA VAL A 56 -40.19 33.08 8.36
C VAL A 56 -38.88 33.86 8.56
N ARG A 57 -37.99 33.39 9.41
CA ARG A 57 -36.73 34.07 9.76
C ARG A 57 -35.68 33.93 8.68
N THR A 58 -35.55 32.74 8.10
CA THR A 58 -34.63 32.52 7.02
C THR A 58 -35.01 33.30 5.76
N LYS A 59 -36.30 33.46 5.49
CA LYS A 59 -36.79 34.37 4.41
C LYS A 59 -36.36 35.81 4.64
N LEU A 60 -36.47 36.31 5.89
CA LEU A 60 -36.10 37.69 6.22
C LEU A 60 -34.59 37.93 6.05
N VAL A 61 -33.74 36.99 6.46
CA VAL A 61 -32.30 37.09 6.31
C VAL A 61 -31.91 36.97 4.81
N LYS A 62 -32.50 36.02 4.11
CA LYS A 62 -32.25 35.77 2.67
C LYS A 62 -32.70 36.94 1.76
N THR A 63 -33.59 37.81 2.23
CA THR A 63 -34.02 39.02 1.47
C THR A 63 -33.20 40.27 1.84
N ASN A 64 -32.29 40.16 2.78
CA ASN A 64 -31.42 41.28 3.16
C ASN A 64 -30.30 41.45 2.16
N GLU A 65 -30.24 42.55 1.48
CA GLU A 65 -29.24 42.82 0.42
C GLU A 65 -27.81 42.84 0.96
N GLU A 66 -27.59 43.42 2.16
CA GLU A 66 -26.26 43.42 2.76
C GLU A 66 -25.77 42.00 3.13
N PHE A 67 -26.68 41.11 3.54
CA PHE A 67 -26.38 39.71 3.81
C PHE A 67 -26.03 38.94 2.52
N ILE A 68 -26.80 39.15 1.44
CA ILE A 68 -26.55 38.54 0.13
C ILE A 68 -25.18 38.97 -0.39
N ASN A 69 -24.88 40.27 -0.38
CA ASN A 69 -23.60 40.81 -0.85
C ASN A 69 -22.42 40.25 -0.01
N ALA A 70 -22.60 40.09 1.29
CA ALA A 70 -21.58 39.51 2.13
C ALA A 70 -21.35 38.01 1.84
N LEU A 71 -22.39 37.23 1.52
CA LEU A 71 -22.24 35.84 1.08
C LEU A 71 -21.55 35.73 -0.29
N GLU A 72 -21.82 36.64 -1.22
CA GLU A 72 -21.10 36.73 -2.48
C GLU A 72 -19.61 37.03 -2.26
N ASP A 73 -19.29 37.92 -1.33
CA ASP A 73 -17.90 38.19 -0.95
C ASP A 73 -17.23 36.94 -0.34
N VAL A 74 -17.91 36.17 0.52
CA VAL A 74 -17.40 34.88 1.02
C VAL A 74 -17.12 33.93 -0.12
N SER A 75 -18.06 33.77 -1.04
CA SER A 75 -17.92 32.90 -2.19
C SER A 75 -16.69 33.30 -3.04
N ARG A 76 -16.58 34.58 -3.34
CA ARG A 76 -15.49 35.11 -4.15
C ARG A 76 -14.12 34.94 -3.47
N ILE A 77 -14.05 35.24 -2.17
CA ILE A 77 -12.79 35.13 -1.40
C ILE A 77 -12.40 33.67 -1.20
N SER A 78 -13.35 32.78 -0.88
CA SER A 78 -13.10 31.35 -0.76
C SER A 78 -12.60 30.76 -2.07
N GLY A 79 -13.26 31.06 -3.18
CA GLY A 79 -12.80 30.65 -4.50
C GLY A 79 -11.37 31.13 -4.81
N LYS A 80 -11.00 32.37 -4.40
CA LYS A 80 -9.63 32.87 -4.55
C LYS A 80 -8.62 32.12 -3.69
N ILE A 81 -8.96 31.79 -2.47
CA ILE A 81 -8.11 30.97 -1.59
C ILE A 81 -7.87 29.60 -2.23
N THR A 82 -8.93 28.92 -2.66
CA THR A 82 -8.84 27.61 -3.31
C THR A 82 -8.06 27.67 -4.64
N GLU A 83 -8.25 28.76 -5.41
CA GLU A 83 -7.49 29.00 -6.65
C GLU A 83 -5.98 29.09 -6.34
N ILE A 84 -5.59 29.90 -5.35
CA ILE A 84 -4.19 30.06 -4.95
C ILE A 84 -3.61 28.74 -4.44
N GLU A 85 -4.34 28.03 -3.57
CA GLU A 85 -3.91 26.74 -3.02
C GLU A 85 -3.73 25.67 -4.10
N THR A 86 -4.63 25.66 -5.10
CA THR A 86 -4.71 24.57 -6.08
C THR A 86 -3.82 24.81 -7.30
N PHE A 87 -3.69 26.06 -7.77
CA PHE A 87 -2.99 26.38 -9.00
C PHE A 87 -1.62 27.05 -8.81
N THR A 88 -1.34 27.59 -7.61
CA THR A 88 -0.07 28.28 -7.37
C THR A 88 0.96 27.30 -6.83
N SER A 89 2.14 27.24 -7.48
CA SER A 89 3.25 26.39 -7.02
C SER A 89 3.66 26.72 -5.58
N GLU A 90 4.02 25.71 -4.80
CA GLU A 90 4.45 25.86 -3.40
C GLU A 90 5.61 26.83 -3.22
N ASN A 91 6.45 27.01 -4.24
CA ASN A 91 7.65 27.88 -4.21
C ASN A 91 7.38 29.31 -4.73
N ALA A 92 6.14 29.72 -4.94
CA ALA A 92 5.86 31.09 -5.37
C ALA A 92 6.10 32.07 -4.21
N LEU A 93 6.99 33.03 -4.43
CA LEU A 93 7.52 33.96 -3.42
C LEU A 93 6.44 34.74 -2.63
N ASN A 94 5.23 34.84 -3.15
CA ASN A 94 4.15 35.62 -2.54
C ASN A 94 2.92 34.78 -2.15
N LYS A 95 2.96 33.47 -2.31
CA LYS A 95 1.80 32.60 -2.07
C LYS A 95 1.25 32.75 -0.63
N ASP A 96 2.13 32.60 0.36
CA ASP A 96 1.75 32.69 1.77
C ASP A 96 1.21 34.05 2.16
N THR A 97 1.78 35.12 1.59
CA THR A 97 1.33 36.49 1.88
C THR A 97 -0.05 36.75 1.29
N GLU A 98 -0.31 36.33 0.06
CA GLU A 98 -1.61 36.47 -0.57
C GLU A 98 -2.65 35.58 0.11
N LEU A 99 -2.31 34.36 0.46
CA LEU A 99 -3.18 33.43 1.18
C LEU A 99 -3.60 34.02 2.52
N THR A 100 -2.65 34.50 3.33
CA THR A 100 -2.94 35.14 4.63
C THR A 100 -3.84 36.36 4.45
N ARG A 101 -3.60 37.19 3.44
CA ARG A 101 -4.44 38.35 3.14
C ARG A 101 -5.89 37.98 2.85
N TYR A 102 -6.12 36.97 2.00
CA TYR A 102 -7.47 36.51 1.67
C TYR A 102 -8.14 35.81 2.86
N GLN A 103 -7.39 35.05 3.67
CA GLN A 103 -7.91 34.46 4.90
C GLN A 103 -8.36 35.52 5.93
N ASP A 104 -7.62 36.61 6.08
CA ASP A 104 -8.00 37.71 6.97
C ASP A 104 -9.24 38.44 6.42
N GLN A 105 -9.30 38.69 5.12
CA GLN A 105 -10.52 39.24 4.49
C GLN A 105 -11.73 38.36 4.70
N LEU A 106 -11.56 37.02 4.58
CA LEU A 106 -12.64 36.07 4.82
C LEU A 106 -13.16 36.15 6.25
N LYS A 107 -12.28 36.17 7.25
CA LYS A 107 -12.64 36.34 8.66
C LYS A 107 -13.41 37.64 8.92
N ASP A 108 -13.02 38.73 8.28
CA ASP A 108 -13.69 40.02 8.45
C ASP A 108 -15.10 40.02 7.86
N VAL A 109 -15.28 39.40 6.69
CA VAL A 109 -16.61 39.24 6.08
C VAL A 109 -17.48 38.30 6.93
N GLU A 110 -16.94 37.20 7.46
CA GLU A 110 -17.65 36.28 8.36
C GLU A 110 -18.13 36.99 9.65
N LYS A 111 -17.28 37.82 10.25
CA LYS A 111 -17.69 38.64 11.41
C LYS A 111 -18.82 39.62 11.04
N ARG A 112 -18.74 40.24 9.87
CA ARG A 112 -19.78 41.13 9.37
C ARG A 112 -21.10 40.40 9.18
N ILE A 113 -21.09 39.21 8.63
CA ILE A 113 -22.27 38.35 8.48
C ILE A 113 -22.87 37.97 9.83
N ALA A 114 -22.03 37.58 10.81
CA ALA A 114 -22.50 37.27 12.16
C ALA A 114 -23.20 38.45 12.80
N LEU A 115 -22.62 39.65 12.72
CA LEU A 115 -23.22 40.89 13.23
C LEU A 115 -24.55 41.25 12.54
N LEU A 116 -24.63 41.06 11.20
CA LEU A 116 -25.87 41.28 10.46
C LEU A 116 -26.97 40.31 10.90
N THR A 117 -26.60 39.04 11.10
CA THR A 117 -27.52 38.00 11.54
C THR A 117 -28.02 38.25 12.96
N ASP A 118 -27.13 38.62 13.87
CA ASP A 118 -27.51 39.00 15.25
C ASP A 118 -28.43 40.20 15.26
N LYS A 119 -28.14 41.25 14.46
CA LYS A 119 -28.98 42.41 14.29
C LYS A 119 -30.37 42.07 13.78
N ILE A 120 -30.49 41.19 12.80
CA ILE A 120 -31.76 40.74 12.26
C ILE A 120 -32.50 39.86 13.27
N ASN A 121 -31.79 39.05 14.05
CA ASN A 121 -32.34 38.18 15.05
C ASN A 121 -32.87 38.97 16.31
N SER A 122 -32.21 40.08 16.68
CA SER A 122 -32.60 40.91 17.84
C SER A 122 -33.95 41.60 17.68
N TYR A 123 -34.46 41.71 16.48
CA TYR A 123 -35.76 42.36 16.20
C TYR A 123 -36.99 41.52 16.55
N LYS A 124 -36.84 40.31 17.12
CA LYS A 124 -38.01 39.48 17.45
C LYS A 124 -37.89 38.76 18.79
N GLU A 125 -38.71 39.16 19.74
CA GLU A 125 -39.22 38.29 20.78
C GLU A 125 -40.16 37.27 20.11
N SER A 126 -39.78 36.01 20.17
CA SER A 126 -40.59 34.90 19.66
C SER A 126 -41.77 34.66 20.59
N LYS A 127 -43.00 34.60 20.04
CA LYS A 127 -44.21 34.24 20.78
C LYS A 127 -44.26 32.81 21.28
N GLU A 128 -43.27 31.98 20.94
CA GLU A 128 -43.30 30.52 21.16
C GLU A 128 -42.15 29.96 22.02
N GLY A 129 -41.42 30.77 22.77
CA GLY A 129 -40.56 30.31 23.91
C GLY A 129 -39.48 29.24 23.58
N VAL A 130 -39.18 28.94 22.32
CA VAL A 130 -38.11 28.01 21.92
C VAL A 130 -36.83 28.80 21.76
N ALA A 131 -35.73 28.27 22.28
CA ALA A 131 -34.38 28.83 22.13
C ALA A 131 -33.92 28.73 20.64
N ILE A 132 -34.40 29.69 19.82
CA ILE A 132 -34.20 29.71 18.37
C ILE A 132 -32.80 30.26 18.03
N ASP A 133 -32.15 30.96 18.97
CA ASP A 133 -30.83 31.55 18.73
C ASP A 133 -29.78 30.52 18.32
N GLY A 134 -29.79 29.34 18.92
CA GLY A 134 -28.89 28.25 18.54
C GLY A 134 -29.16 27.72 17.11
N LEU A 135 -30.43 27.68 16.70
CA LEU A 135 -30.79 27.20 15.36
C LEU A 135 -30.40 28.22 14.28
N VAL A 136 -30.50 29.52 14.56
CA VAL A 136 -30.09 30.59 13.63
C VAL A 136 -28.57 30.60 13.48
N GLN A 137 -27.84 30.41 14.56
CA GLN A 137 -26.37 30.32 14.52
C GLN A 137 -25.90 29.07 13.75
N GLU A 138 -26.54 27.94 14.00
CA GLU A 138 -26.25 26.69 13.24
C GLU A 138 -26.58 26.86 11.76
N TRP A 139 -27.76 27.42 11.42
CA TRP A 139 -28.13 27.69 10.04
C TRP A 139 -27.12 28.62 9.35
N LEU A 140 -26.65 29.68 10.03
CA LEU A 140 -25.62 30.57 9.51
C LEU A 140 -24.31 29.85 9.27
N SER A 141 -23.86 29.06 10.24
CA SER A 141 -22.64 28.25 10.13
C SER A 141 -22.70 27.32 8.91
N GLN A 142 -23.81 26.61 8.77
CA GLN A 142 -24.02 25.69 7.65
C GLN A 142 -24.13 26.42 6.31
N THR A 143 -24.75 27.61 6.28
CA THR A 143 -24.83 28.46 5.09
C THR A 143 -23.45 28.92 4.65
N LEU A 144 -22.59 29.33 5.58
CA LEU A 144 -21.21 29.70 5.28
C LEU A 144 -20.41 28.52 4.72
N ILE A 145 -20.55 27.33 5.34
CA ILE A 145 -19.92 26.10 4.85
C ILE A 145 -20.40 25.78 3.44
N GLN A 146 -21.71 25.85 3.17
CA GLN A 146 -22.29 25.59 1.85
C GLN A 146 -21.73 26.54 0.81
N VAL A 147 -21.72 27.84 1.09
CA VAL A 147 -21.26 28.87 0.13
C VAL A 147 -19.78 28.69 -0.18
N LYS A 148 -18.95 28.46 0.84
CA LYS A 148 -17.53 28.17 0.67
C LYS A 148 -17.32 26.92 -0.16
N SER A 149 -17.90 25.78 0.29
CA SER A 149 -17.74 24.50 -0.39
C SER A 149 -18.23 24.56 -1.84
N LYS A 150 -19.27 25.34 -2.15
CA LYS A 150 -19.73 25.55 -3.52
C LYS A 150 -18.69 26.28 -4.36
N ALA A 151 -18.12 27.38 -3.82
CA ALA A 151 -17.09 28.15 -4.51
C ALA A 151 -15.83 27.30 -4.73
N ASP A 152 -15.44 26.54 -3.72
CA ASP A 152 -14.28 25.62 -3.79
C ASP A 152 -14.50 24.52 -4.84
N LEU A 153 -15.71 23.93 -4.91
CA LEU A 153 -16.05 22.93 -5.93
C LEU A 153 -15.97 23.49 -7.35
N GLU A 154 -16.35 24.74 -7.57
CA GLU A 154 -16.22 25.37 -8.89
C GLU A 154 -14.76 25.44 -9.35
N ILE A 155 -13.85 25.78 -8.45
CA ILE A 155 -12.42 25.83 -8.74
C ILE A 155 -11.84 24.40 -8.89
N LEU A 156 -12.21 23.51 -7.98
CA LEU A 156 -11.76 22.11 -8.03
C LEU A 156 -12.25 21.38 -9.29
N ASN A 157 -13.46 21.68 -9.80
CA ASN A 157 -13.93 21.14 -11.07
C ASN A 157 -13.08 21.57 -12.26
N LYS A 158 -12.61 22.81 -12.28
CA LYS A 158 -11.66 23.27 -13.31
C LYS A 158 -10.36 22.48 -13.22
N ARG A 159 -9.84 22.31 -12.00
CA ARG A 159 -8.61 21.53 -11.77
C ARG A 159 -8.74 20.07 -12.16
N LYS A 160 -9.90 19.45 -11.91
CA LYS A 160 -10.22 18.09 -12.36
C LYS A 160 -10.07 17.96 -13.87
N HIS A 161 -10.62 18.92 -14.60
CA HIS A 161 -10.51 18.92 -16.05
C HIS A 161 -9.05 19.03 -16.52
N ASP A 162 -8.25 19.89 -15.86
CA ASP A 162 -6.81 20.02 -16.16
C ASP A 162 -6.05 18.71 -15.91
N PHE A 163 -6.35 18.01 -14.82
CA PHE A 163 -5.76 16.70 -14.57
C PHE A 163 -6.17 15.65 -15.60
N GLU A 164 -7.42 15.61 -15.99
CA GLU A 164 -7.90 14.70 -17.04
C GLU A 164 -7.22 14.98 -18.38
N GLU A 165 -7.01 16.24 -18.71
CA GLU A 165 -6.28 16.64 -19.92
C GLU A 165 -4.79 16.26 -19.83
N GLN A 166 -4.16 16.53 -18.70
CA GLN A 166 -2.78 16.10 -18.46
C GLN A 166 -2.64 14.58 -18.59
N TYR A 167 -3.54 13.82 -18.00
CA TYR A 167 -3.52 12.35 -18.08
C TYR A 167 -3.65 11.86 -19.53
N LYS A 168 -4.55 12.44 -20.30
CA LYS A 168 -4.71 12.13 -21.74
C LYS A 168 -3.44 12.42 -22.54
N ASN A 169 -2.74 13.48 -22.19
CA ASN A 169 -1.50 13.88 -22.87
C ASN A 169 -0.31 13.00 -22.46
N TYR A 170 -0.20 12.62 -21.17
CA TYR A 170 0.92 11.81 -20.65
C TYR A 170 0.80 10.32 -20.96
N SER A 171 -0.42 9.78 -21.06
CA SER A 171 -0.65 8.35 -21.31
C SER A 171 0.01 7.82 -22.59
N PRO A 172 -0.14 8.45 -23.75
CA PRO A 172 0.54 8.01 -24.98
C PRO A 172 2.07 8.18 -24.91
N ILE A 173 2.54 9.20 -24.20
CA ILE A 173 3.98 9.44 -23.99
C ILE A 173 4.59 8.26 -23.23
N GLY A 174 3.96 7.83 -22.15
CA GLY A 174 4.40 6.69 -21.37
C GLY A 174 4.43 5.38 -22.14
N THR A 175 3.42 5.15 -22.95
CA THR A 175 3.38 3.95 -23.80
C THR A 175 4.56 3.93 -24.77
N LYS A 176 4.89 5.08 -25.36
CA LYS A 176 6.02 5.20 -26.30
C LYS A 176 7.37 5.06 -25.59
N ILE A 177 7.53 5.68 -24.41
CA ILE A 177 8.75 5.56 -23.60
C ILE A 177 8.97 4.10 -23.20
N ASN A 178 7.96 3.43 -22.64
CA ASN A 178 8.04 2.03 -22.25
C ASN A 178 8.33 1.08 -23.43
N GLN A 179 7.85 1.42 -24.63
CA GLN A 179 8.18 0.67 -25.83
C GLN A 179 9.67 0.85 -26.17
N GLN A 180 10.16 2.08 -26.20
CA GLN A 180 11.55 2.38 -26.51
C GLN A 180 12.53 1.81 -25.47
N GLU A 181 12.19 1.88 -24.18
CA GLU A 181 13.00 1.25 -23.13
C GLU A 181 13.10 -0.28 -23.31
N ARG A 182 12.01 -0.94 -23.68
CA ARG A 182 12.04 -2.38 -23.99
C ARG A 182 12.91 -2.68 -25.20
N GLU A 183 12.82 -1.87 -26.26
CA GLU A 183 13.67 -2.02 -27.45
C GLU A 183 15.14 -1.84 -27.12
N ILE A 184 15.47 -0.82 -26.29
CA ILE A 184 16.84 -0.60 -25.79
C ILE A 184 17.32 -1.83 -25.00
N ASN A 185 16.53 -2.33 -24.07
CA ASN A 185 16.87 -3.47 -23.22
C ASN A 185 17.12 -4.75 -24.05
N VAL A 186 16.25 -5.03 -25.02
CA VAL A 186 16.41 -6.18 -25.93
C VAL A 186 17.67 -6.00 -26.80
N THR A 187 17.90 -4.81 -27.30
CA THR A 187 19.07 -4.50 -28.13
C THR A 187 20.36 -4.62 -27.33
N GLU A 188 20.39 -4.10 -26.11
CA GLU A 188 21.52 -4.19 -25.18
C GLU A 188 21.85 -5.67 -24.86
N GLN A 189 20.83 -6.47 -24.52
CA GLN A 189 21.02 -7.90 -24.27
C GLN A 189 21.58 -8.62 -25.51
N SER A 190 21.04 -8.31 -26.68
CA SER A 190 21.51 -8.86 -27.94
C SER A 190 22.97 -8.45 -28.24
N TYR A 191 23.29 -7.17 -27.99
CA TYR A 191 24.65 -6.67 -28.13
C TYR A 191 25.64 -7.39 -27.20
N LEU A 192 25.25 -7.57 -25.91
CA LEU A 192 26.08 -8.28 -24.93
C LEU A 192 26.29 -9.74 -25.33
N GLN A 193 25.26 -10.43 -25.87
CA GLN A 193 25.39 -11.80 -26.39
C GLN A 193 26.35 -11.86 -27.56
N VAL A 194 26.23 -10.96 -28.53
CA VAL A 194 27.13 -10.91 -29.70
C VAL A 194 28.56 -10.57 -29.25
N LEU A 195 28.72 -9.63 -28.30
CA LEU A 195 30.03 -9.29 -27.73
C LEU A 195 30.67 -10.48 -27.02
N HIS A 196 29.88 -11.24 -26.25
CA HIS A 196 30.34 -12.46 -25.59
C HIS A 196 30.74 -13.52 -26.63
N ALA A 197 29.93 -13.77 -27.66
CA ALA A 197 30.24 -14.68 -28.74
C ALA A 197 31.52 -14.29 -29.52
N LEU A 198 31.69 -12.98 -29.77
CA LEU A 198 32.90 -12.45 -30.39
C LEU A 198 34.13 -12.68 -29.51
N ASN A 199 34.05 -12.41 -28.22
CA ASN A 199 35.13 -12.65 -27.26
C ASN A 199 35.50 -14.13 -27.20
N MET A 200 34.50 -15.02 -27.17
CA MET A 200 34.72 -16.47 -27.20
C MET A 200 35.37 -16.94 -28.50
N ALA A 201 34.94 -16.36 -29.64
CA ALA A 201 35.57 -16.64 -30.95
C ALA A 201 37.03 -16.18 -31.00
N LYS A 202 37.32 -14.95 -30.50
CA LYS A 202 38.70 -14.45 -30.38
C LYS A 202 39.56 -15.32 -29.47
N MET A 203 39.04 -15.73 -28.31
CA MET A 203 39.75 -16.65 -27.41
C MET A 203 40.05 -17.99 -28.09
N LYS A 204 39.07 -18.55 -28.84
CA LYS A 204 39.30 -19.77 -29.65
C LYS A 204 40.38 -19.54 -30.69
N GLN A 205 40.37 -18.42 -31.41
CA GLN A 205 41.36 -18.07 -32.39
C GLN A 205 42.77 -18.00 -31.78
N VAL A 206 42.91 -17.26 -30.67
CA VAL A 206 44.18 -17.15 -29.93
C VAL A 206 44.65 -18.53 -29.43
N LYS A 207 43.73 -19.34 -28.88
CA LYS A 207 44.04 -20.69 -28.43
C LYS A 207 44.52 -21.58 -29.59
N LEU A 208 43.89 -21.52 -30.76
CA LEU A 208 44.31 -22.24 -31.94
C LEU A 208 45.70 -21.77 -32.41
N GLN A 209 45.95 -20.45 -32.42
CA GLN A 209 47.28 -19.89 -32.79
C GLN A 209 48.39 -20.35 -31.82
N LEU A 210 48.09 -20.37 -30.51
CA LEU A 210 49.03 -20.81 -29.49
C LEU A 210 49.24 -22.34 -29.53
N THR A 211 48.21 -23.11 -29.88
CA THR A 211 48.28 -24.60 -29.89
C THR A 211 48.86 -25.14 -31.19
N SER A 212 48.72 -24.39 -32.32
CA SER A 212 49.27 -24.81 -33.61
C SER A 212 50.79 -24.73 -33.69
N SER A 213 51.42 -23.99 -32.76
CA SER A 213 52.86 -23.75 -32.79
C SER A 213 53.69 -24.80 -32.06
N ASN A 214 53.16 -25.56 -31.09
CA ASN A 214 53.90 -26.62 -30.41
C ASN A 214 52.94 -27.66 -29.80
N LEU A 215 52.54 -28.65 -30.56
CA LEU A 215 52.04 -29.91 -30.02
C LEU A 215 53.21 -30.76 -29.55
N THR A 216 53.80 -30.42 -28.41
CA THR A 216 54.64 -31.36 -27.66
C THR A 216 53.72 -32.11 -26.69
N THR A 217 53.67 -33.41 -26.83
CA THR A 217 53.09 -34.27 -25.78
C THR A 217 53.89 -34.10 -24.53
N ILE A 218 53.31 -33.35 -23.56
CA ILE A 218 53.97 -33.05 -22.28
C ILE A 218 54.00 -34.27 -21.37
N SER A 219 53.11 -35.22 -21.55
CA SER A 219 53.14 -36.51 -20.84
C SER A 219 52.40 -37.58 -21.67
N GLU A 220 52.95 -38.78 -21.72
CA GLU A 220 52.20 -39.96 -22.16
C GLU A 220 51.02 -40.23 -21.24
N ALA A 221 49.94 -40.76 -21.80
CA ALA A 221 48.76 -41.12 -21.05
C ALA A 221 49.16 -42.12 -19.95
N ALA A 222 49.34 -41.64 -18.74
CA ALA A 222 49.60 -42.47 -17.59
C ALA A 222 48.28 -43.04 -17.06
N TYR A 223 48.26 -44.35 -16.84
CA TYR A 223 47.13 -44.97 -16.15
C TYR A 223 46.99 -44.35 -14.75
N PRO A 224 45.81 -44.02 -14.33
CA PRO A 224 45.58 -43.47 -13.00
C PRO A 224 45.98 -44.55 -11.96
N LEU A 225 47.07 -44.32 -11.27
CA LEU A 225 47.62 -45.23 -10.24
C LEU A 225 46.72 -45.29 -8.97
N PHE A 226 45.80 -44.37 -8.86
CA PHE A 226 44.88 -44.32 -7.74
C PHE A 226 43.42 -44.20 -8.28
N SER A 227 42.61 -45.15 -7.87
CA SER A 227 41.16 -45.04 -8.06
C SER A 227 40.66 -43.79 -7.30
N ASP A 228 39.95 -42.95 -8.04
CA ASP A 228 39.20 -41.87 -7.38
C ASP A 228 38.38 -42.47 -6.23
N LYS A 229 38.64 -42.02 -5.01
CA LYS A 229 37.87 -42.41 -3.84
C LYS A 229 36.43 -41.96 -4.06
N GLY A 230 35.67 -42.84 -4.71
CA GLY A 230 34.28 -42.53 -5.04
C GLY A 230 33.52 -42.23 -3.77
N LYS A 231 32.66 -41.26 -3.87
CA LYS A 231 31.71 -40.82 -2.80
C LYS A 231 30.82 -41.98 -2.29
N ARG A 232 31.03 -43.22 -2.79
CA ARG A 232 30.31 -44.44 -2.41
C ARG A 232 30.45 -44.74 -0.90
N MET A 233 31.64 -44.54 -0.36
CA MET A 233 31.86 -44.76 1.09
C MET A 233 31.08 -43.78 1.95
N PHE A 234 31.00 -42.51 1.54
CA PHE A 234 30.17 -41.52 2.20
C PHE A 234 28.67 -41.86 2.16
N LEU A 235 28.19 -42.39 0.98
CA LEU A 235 26.82 -42.84 0.83
C LEU A 235 26.48 -44.02 1.75
N VAL A 236 27.41 -44.99 1.89
CA VAL A 236 27.21 -46.13 2.77
C VAL A 236 27.16 -45.70 4.22
N ILE A 237 28.05 -44.80 4.66
CA ILE A 237 28.06 -44.26 6.01
C ILE A 237 26.79 -43.46 6.30
N ALA A 238 26.37 -42.61 5.35
CA ALA A 238 25.15 -41.83 5.48
C ALA A 238 23.90 -42.72 5.56
N ALA A 239 23.83 -43.77 4.76
CA ALA A 239 22.73 -44.73 4.81
C ALA A 239 22.71 -45.51 6.14
N PHE A 240 23.89 -45.89 6.65
CA PHE A 240 23.99 -46.58 7.95
C PHE A 240 23.51 -45.67 9.09
N ILE A 241 23.99 -44.43 9.15
CA ILE A 241 23.56 -43.46 10.15
C ILE A 241 22.07 -43.17 10.04
N GLY A 242 21.57 -42.98 8.80
CA GLY A 242 20.17 -42.75 8.54
C GLY A 242 19.26 -43.89 8.98
N SER A 243 19.69 -45.16 8.74
CA SER A 243 18.95 -46.34 9.22
C SER A 243 18.92 -46.45 10.73
N LEU A 244 20.02 -46.11 11.38
CA LEU A 244 20.11 -46.13 12.85
C LEU A 244 19.20 -45.07 13.48
N ILE A 245 19.19 -43.85 12.95
CA ILE A 245 18.28 -42.80 13.37
C ILE A 245 16.83 -43.20 13.15
N PHE A 246 16.54 -43.81 11.99
CA PHE A 246 15.19 -44.28 11.66
C PHE A 246 14.70 -45.35 12.66
N ILE A 247 15.53 -46.32 13.01
CA ILE A 247 15.20 -47.37 13.99
C ILE A 247 14.93 -46.74 15.36
N ILE A 248 15.76 -45.79 15.79
CA ILE A 248 15.56 -45.09 17.06
C ILE A 248 14.25 -44.33 17.06
N ALA A 249 13.98 -43.56 15.97
CA ALA A 249 12.73 -42.80 15.82
C ALA A 249 11.51 -43.72 15.85
N LEU A 250 11.60 -44.85 15.16
CA LEU A 250 10.50 -45.82 15.09
C LEU A 250 10.26 -46.48 16.47
N ASN A 251 11.31 -46.81 17.22
CA ASN A 251 11.18 -47.29 18.59
C ASN A 251 10.55 -46.23 19.51
N LEU A 252 10.94 -44.96 19.32
CA LEU A 252 10.39 -43.85 20.11
C LEU A 252 8.91 -43.61 19.82
N VAL A 253 8.50 -43.74 18.56
CA VAL A 253 7.08 -43.69 18.15
C VAL A 253 6.29 -44.85 18.72
N ILE A 254 6.84 -46.09 18.69
CA ILE A 254 6.22 -47.28 19.28
C ILE A 254 6.06 -47.10 20.81
N GLU A 255 7.09 -46.60 21.48
CA GLU A 255 7.08 -46.34 22.92
C GLU A 255 6.06 -45.24 23.31
N LEU A 256 5.91 -44.20 22.45
CA LEU A 256 4.92 -43.15 22.63
C LEU A 256 3.46 -43.66 22.42
N LEU A 257 3.27 -44.57 21.47
CA LEU A 257 2.00 -45.21 21.19
C LEU A 257 1.64 -46.34 22.11
N ASP A 258 2.66 -46.92 22.80
CA ASP A 258 2.46 -48.02 23.75
C ASP A 258 1.82 -47.50 25.05
N ARG A 259 0.54 -47.72 25.18
CA ARG A 259 -0.28 -47.41 26.35
C ARG A 259 -0.26 -48.51 27.41
N THR A 260 0.66 -49.48 27.31
CA THR A 260 0.70 -50.59 28.25
C THR A 260 1.33 -50.18 29.60
N LEU A 261 0.78 -50.73 30.66
CA LEU A 261 1.22 -50.47 32.05
C LEU A 261 2.40 -51.37 32.38
N ARG A 262 3.60 -51.05 31.86
CA ARG A 262 4.82 -51.86 32.01
C ARG A 262 5.65 -51.48 33.20
N ASP A 263 5.62 -50.23 33.59
CA ASP A 263 6.46 -49.70 34.65
C ASP A 263 5.61 -49.08 35.76
N ALA A 264 6.00 -49.26 37.00
CA ALA A 264 5.26 -48.77 38.16
C ALA A 264 5.13 -47.23 38.14
N GLU A 265 6.18 -46.52 37.72
CA GLU A 265 6.16 -45.05 37.66
C GLU A 265 5.27 -44.53 36.54
N ARG A 266 5.28 -45.16 35.38
CA ARG A 266 4.41 -44.85 34.24
C ARG A 266 2.95 -45.16 34.56
N THR A 267 2.69 -46.27 35.23
CA THR A 267 1.35 -46.65 35.67
C THR A 267 0.78 -45.63 36.65
N LYS A 268 1.57 -45.16 37.61
CA LYS A 268 1.17 -44.11 38.55
C LYS A 268 0.82 -42.79 37.86
N ARG A 269 1.58 -42.41 36.83
CA ARG A 269 1.30 -41.17 36.05
C ARG A 269 0.05 -41.27 35.19
N LEU A 270 -0.22 -42.46 34.62
CA LEU A 270 -1.36 -42.65 33.72
C LEU A 270 -2.69 -42.90 34.43
N THR A 271 -2.63 -43.58 35.60
CA THR A 271 -3.87 -43.94 36.33
C THR A 271 -4.17 -43.04 37.53
N GLY A 272 -3.18 -42.24 37.99
CA GLY A 272 -3.31 -41.38 39.18
C GLY A 272 -3.37 -42.16 40.50
N MET A 273 -3.26 -43.51 40.48
CA MET A 273 -3.39 -44.36 41.66
C MET A 273 -1.99 -44.74 42.22
N ASN A 274 -1.88 -44.85 43.57
CA ASN A 274 -0.65 -45.32 44.19
C ASN A 274 -0.50 -46.83 44.01
N ILE A 275 0.64 -47.24 43.47
CA ILE A 275 0.95 -48.67 43.22
C ILE A 275 1.49 -49.27 44.50
N LEU A 276 0.80 -50.31 44.96
CA LEU A 276 1.12 -51.02 46.21
C LEU A 276 2.21 -52.10 46.06
N GLY A 277 2.57 -52.48 44.83
CA GLY A 277 3.64 -53.43 44.57
C GLY A 277 3.87 -53.69 43.09
N ALA A 278 5.11 -54.01 42.73
CA ALA A 278 5.49 -54.40 41.38
C ALA A 278 6.17 -55.79 41.45
N PHE A 279 5.70 -56.72 40.67
CA PHE A 279 6.30 -58.05 40.58
C PHE A 279 7.28 -58.10 39.41
N ASN A 280 8.52 -58.45 39.68
CA ASN A 280 9.53 -58.61 38.64
C ASN A 280 9.36 -60.02 38.01
N GLY A 281 8.87 -60.01 36.77
CA GLY A 281 8.71 -61.27 36.01
C GLY A 281 10.06 -61.85 35.59
N ARG A 282 10.43 -62.95 36.15
CA ARG A 282 11.76 -63.61 36.06
C ARG A 282 12.04 -64.28 34.70
N ASN A 283 11.34 -64.01 33.61
CA ASN A 283 11.66 -64.48 32.26
C ASN A 283 11.05 -63.58 31.18
N SER A 284 11.80 -62.55 30.78
CA SER A 284 11.37 -61.64 29.75
C SER A 284 11.45 -62.24 28.32
N GLN A 285 12.18 -63.31 28.11
CA GLN A 285 12.35 -63.90 26.76
C GLN A 285 11.25 -64.86 26.32
N LEU A 286 10.59 -65.53 27.24
CA LEU A 286 9.58 -66.52 26.89
C LEU A 286 8.15 -65.98 26.84
N LYS A 287 7.91 -64.80 27.36
CA LYS A 287 6.57 -64.16 27.38
C LYS A 287 6.15 -63.56 26.05
N TYR A 288 7.10 -63.24 25.18
CA TYR A 288 6.78 -62.65 23.87
C TYR A 288 6.14 -63.65 22.89
N ARG A 289 6.44 -64.95 23.00
CA ARG A 289 5.79 -65.99 22.15
C ARG A 289 4.42 -66.41 22.64
N GLY A 290 4.13 -66.22 23.89
CA GLY A 290 2.82 -66.58 24.48
C GLY A 290 1.74 -65.53 24.25
N PHE A 291 2.15 -64.26 24.20
CA PHE A 291 1.21 -63.14 24.09
C PHE A 291 0.63 -62.97 22.68
N VAL A 292 1.41 -63.31 21.64
CA VAL A 292 0.95 -63.28 20.27
C VAL A 292 -0.07 -64.39 19.98
N LYS A 293 -0.07 -65.47 20.73
CA LYS A 293 -1.09 -66.55 20.56
C LYS A 293 -2.38 -66.29 21.30
N THR A 294 -2.40 -65.43 22.31
CA THR A 294 -3.62 -65.14 23.10
C THR A 294 -4.43 -63.97 22.51
N CYS A 295 -3.81 -63.07 21.73
CA CYS A 295 -4.52 -62.00 21.02
C CYS A 295 -5.24 -62.45 19.72
N ASN A 296 -4.98 -63.62 19.24
CA ASN A 296 -5.69 -64.19 18.04
C ASN A 296 -6.91 -65.05 18.40
N ARG A 297 -7.39 -64.98 19.68
CA ARG A 297 -8.57 -65.74 20.13
C ARG A 297 -9.50 -64.88 20.98
N ILE A 298 -9.71 -63.63 20.59
CA ILE A 298 -10.90 -62.89 20.99
C ILE A 298 -11.38 -62.09 19.76
#